data_3edfcf922be0d431ec7f8cfa2d37bc65
#
_entry.id   3edfcf922be0d431ec7f8cfa2d37bc65
#
_cell.length_a   1.000
_cell.length_b   1.000
_cell.length_c   1.000
_cell.angle_alpha   90.00
_cell.angle_beta   90.00
_cell.angle_gamma   90.00
#
_symmetry.space_group_name_H-M   'P 1'
#
loop_
_entity.id
_entity.type
_entity.pdbx_description
1 polymer ?
#
loop_
_entity_poly.entity_id
_entity_poly.type
_entity_poly.pdbx_seq_one_letter_code
_entity_poly.pdbx_strand_id
1 'polypeptide(L)'
;MPEGPELHLASRFVNEACGGLVFGGCVEKSPISRNPEVPFESSAYRISASARGKELRLTLSPLPGAQPPQEPLALVFRFGMSGSFQLVPRDMLPPHAHLRFYTAPPGPRLALCFVDIRRFGHWDLGGEWQPGRGPCVLLEYEQFRENVLQNLADKAFDRPICEALLDQRFFNGIGNYLRAEILYRLRIPPFEKARTVLEALQQRRPSPALTLSQKIRAKLQNPDLLELCHSVSKEVVQLGGKGYGPEIGEEDFAAFRAWLRCYGMPGMSSLQDRHGRTIWFQGDPGPLAPKGGKSHKKKSKGLQQGPEDRTEDPPPPSKAPSRTRRARRGLPEQTTAQQPKGTSLQQDPEAPPVTEKGRGGGNLVLSDTTDPKDEA
;
A
#
# COMPACT_ATOMS: atom_id res chain seq x y z
N MET A 1 0.00 3.78 -8.37
CA MET A 1 -0.20 3.52 -6.93
C MET A 1 -0.29 2.00 -6.77
N PRO A 2 0.49 1.40 -5.90
CA PRO A 2 0.42 -0.04 -5.66
C PRO A 2 -0.96 -0.45 -5.11
N GLU A 3 -1.52 -1.52 -5.67
CA GLU A 3 -2.77 -2.15 -5.23
C GLU A 3 -2.49 -3.60 -4.82
N GLY A 4 -3.51 -4.40 -4.52
CA GLY A 4 -3.31 -5.77 -4.04
C GLY A 4 -2.35 -6.64 -4.89
N PRO A 5 -2.49 -6.65 -6.22
CA PRO A 5 -1.59 -7.40 -7.08
C PRO A 5 -0.11 -7.00 -6.93
N GLU A 6 0.18 -5.71 -6.85
CA GLU A 6 1.55 -5.22 -6.71
C GLU A 6 2.16 -5.61 -5.36
N LEU A 7 1.38 -5.61 -4.26
CA LEU A 7 1.87 -6.07 -2.96
C LEU A 7 2.15 -7.57 -2.98
N HIS A 8 1.31 -8.34 -3.66
CA HIS A 8 1.51 -9.78 -3.85
C HIS A 8 2.79 -10.07 -4.67
N LEU A 9 2.98 -9.38 -5.78
CA LEU A 9 4.18 -9.50 -6.61
C LEU A 9 5.44 -9.08 -5.86
N ALA A 10 5.38 -8.00 -5.07
CA ALA A 10 6.49 -7.57 -4.23
C ALA A 10 6.86 -8.62 -3.18
N SER A 11 5.88 -9.30 -2.57
CA SER A 11 6.17 -10.39 -1.63
C SER A 11 6.83 -11.59 -2.31
N ARG A 12 6.39 -11.94 -3.52
CA ARG A 12 7.03 -12.97 -4.34
C ARG A 12 8.46 -12.58 -4.71
N PHE A 13 8.66 -11.36 -5.19
CA PHE A 13 9.99 -10.83 -5.50
C PHE A 13 10.94 -10.94 -4.30
N VAL A 14 10.52 -10.51 -3.11
CA VAL A 14 11.35 -10.62 -1.90
C VAL A 14 11.70 -12.08 -1.61
N ASN A 15 10.74 -13.00 -1.68
CA ASN A 15 10.98 -14.42 -1.42
C ASN A 15 11.91 -15.06 -2.45
N GLU A 16 11.75 -14.72 -3.72
CA GLU A 16 12.57 -15.25 -4.82
C GLU A 16 13.99 -14.63 -4.78
N ALA A 17 14.10 -13.32 -4.67
CA ALA A 17 15.37 -12.61 -4.70
C ALA A 17 16.21 -12.81 -3.42
N CYS A 18 15.57 -12.95 -2.27
CA CYS A 18 16.24 -13.19 -0.98
C CYS A 18 16.35 -14.67 -0.63
N GLY A 19 15.73 -15.55 -1.43
CA GLY A 19 15.81 -17.00 -1.24
C GLY A 19 17.24 -17.49 -1.24
N GLY A 20 17.66 -18.18 -0.16
CA GLY A 20 19.04 -18.66 0.01
C GLY A 20 20.05 -17.62 0.48
N LEU A 21 19.71 -16.32 0.52
CA LEU A 21 20.60 -15.30 1.07
C LEU A 21 20.52 -15.28 2.60
N VAL A 22 21.67 -15.02 3.21
CA VAL A 22 21.78 -14.75 4.65
C VAL A 22 22.06 -13.26 4.81
N PHE A 23 21.26 -12.61 5.64
CA PHE A 23 21.41 -11.22 6.02
C PHE A 23 22.08 -11.12 7.40
N GLY A 24 22.68 -9.98 7.72
CA GLY A 24 23.34 -9.80 9.01
C GLY A 24 23.60 -8.34 9.36
N GLY A 25 23.84 -8.11 10.65
CA GLY A 25 23.99 -6.78 11.23
C GLY A 25 22.65 -6.13 11.61
N CYS A 26 22.69 -4.83 11.85
CA CYS A 26 21.51 -4.03 12.17
C CYS A 26 20.71 -3.67 10.90
N VAL A 27 19.42 -3.44 11.08
CA VAL A 27 18.56 -2.86 10.04
C VAL A 27 18.77 -1.35 10.01
N GLU A 28 19.14 -0.82 8.86
CA GLU A 28 19.41 0.62 8.72
C GLU A 28 18.21 1.38 8.19
N LYS A 29 17.80 2.41 8.93
CA LYS A 29 16.79 3.37 8.49
C LYS A 29 17.45 4.66 8.00
N SER A 30 16.93 5.22 6.92
CA SER A 30 17.34 6.54 6.45
C SER A 30 16.95 7.63 7.47
N PRO A 31 17.85 8.59 7.80
CA PRO A 31 17.58 9.64 8.77
C PRO A 31 16.43 10.57 8.35
N ILE A 32 16.11 10.65 7.05
CA ILE A 32 14.99 11.45 6.55
C ILE A 32 13.64 10.74 6.62
N SER A 33 13.62 9.44 6.95
CA SER A 33 12.37 8.67 7.12
C SER A 33 11.73 8.99 8.46
N ARG A 34 10.41 9.24 8.44
CA ARG A 34 9.59 9.48 9.63
C ARG A 34 9.07 8.19 10.28
N ASN A 35 9.30 7.06 9.63
CA ASN A 35 8.88 5.75 10.14
C ASN A 35 9.70 5.36 11.39
N PRO A 36 9.21 4.43 12.20
CA PRO A 36 9.92 3.99 13.40
C PRO A 36 11.27 3.35 13.07
N GLU A 37 12.21 3.39 13.99
CA GLU A 37 13.41 2.57 13.97
C GLU A 37 13.03 1.09 14.04
N VAL A 38 13.85 0.24 13.47
CA VAL A 38 13.68 -1.21 13.52
C VAL A 38 14.72 -1.78 14.49
N PRO A 39 14.33 -2.10 15.74
CA PRO A 39 15.26 -2.56 16.77
C PRO A 39 15.60 -4.04 16.55
N PHE A 40 16.30 -4.32 15.46
CA PHE A 40 16.70 -5.67 15.12
C PHE A 40 18.16 -5.70 14.68
N GLU A 41 18.94 -6.55 15.34
CA GLU A 41 20.34 -6.82 15.02
C GLU A 41 20.62 -8.30 15.22
N SER A 42 21.22 -8.94 14.25
CA SER A 42 21.60 -10.36 14.31
C SER A 42 22.77 -10.62 13.38
N SER A 43 23.70 -11.46 13.79
CA SER A 43 24.84 -11.84 12.93
C SER A 43 24.40 -12.60 11.68
N ALA A 44 23.27 -13.31 11.75
CA ALA A 44 22.74 -14.08 10.62
C ALA A 44 21.22 -14.26 10.74
N TYR A 45 20.48 -13.86 9.70
CA TYR A 45 19.03 -14.05 9.62
C TYR A 45 18.58 -14.24 8.17
N ARG A 46 17.38 -14.77 8.00
CA ARG A 46 16.69 -14.86 6.71
C ARG A 46 15.53 -13.89 6.66
N ILE A 47 15.22 -13.48 5.44
CA ILE A 47 14.07 -12.61 5.15
C ILE A 47 13.04 -13.41 4.36
N SER A 48 11.77 -13.33 4.78
CA SER A 48 10.62 -13.83 4.04
C SER A 48 9.52 -12.78 4.00
N ALA A 49 8.62 -12.89 3.02
CA ALA A 49 7.54 -11.94 2.86
C ALA A 49 6.21 -12.63 2.58
N SER A 50 5.12 -12.03 3.03
CA SER A 50 3.75 -12.39 2.67
C SER A 50 2.93 -11.13 2.43
N ALA A 51 1.93 -11.20 1.55
CA ALA A 51 1.05 -10.07 1.28
C ALA A 51 -0.39 -10.39 1.61
N ARG A 52 -1.15 -9.39 2.06
CA ARG A 52 -2.58 -9.47 2.30
C ARG A 52 -3.24 -8.13 1.92
N GLY A 53 -3.98 -8.13 0.82
CA GLY A 53 -4.55 -6.91 0.27
C GLY A 53 -3.48 -5.87 -0.05
N LYS A 54 -3.56 -4.69 0.56
CA LYS A 54 -2.59 -3.61 0.36
C LYS A 54 -1.51 -3.53 1.44
N GLU A 55 -1.22 -4.64 2.08
CA GLU A 55 -0.17 -4.77 3.09
C GLU A 55 0.80 -5.90 2.72
N LEU A 56 2.07 -5.72 3.07
CA LEU A 56 3.13 -6.72 2.94
C LEU A 56 3.81 -6.89 4.30
N ARG A 57 3.82 -8.11 4.81
CA ARG A 57 4.56 -8.47 6.02
C ARG A 57 5.91 -9.03 5.63
N LEU A 58 6.96 -8.41 6.14
CA LEU A 58 8.34 -8.87 6.04
C LEU A 58 8.72 -9.49 7.38
N THR A 59 9.26 -10.70 7.37
CA THR A 59 9.69 -11.42 8.57
C THR A 59 11.20 -11.62 8.55
N LEU A 60 11.87 -11.17 9.61
CA LEU A 60 13.28 -11.36 9.88
C LEU A 60 13.43 -12.53 10.85
N SER A 61 14.01 -13.64 10.40
CA SER A 61 14.12 -14.87 11.19
C SER A 61 15.60 -15.16 11.47
N PRO A 62 16.08 -14.95 12.72
CA PRO A 62 17.44 -15.29 13.09
C PRO A 62 17.75 -16.77 12.81
N LEU A 63 18.97 -17.06 12.37
CA LEU A 63 19.43 -18.43 12.19
C LEU A 63 19.87 -19.03 13.53
N PRO A 64 19.83 -20.34 13.68
CA PRO A 64 20.33 -21.02 14.87
C PRO A 64 21.79 -20.62 15.17
N GLY A 65 22.06 -20.22 16.41
CA GLY A 65 23.38 -19.77 16.84
C GLY A 65 23.76 -18.33 16.47
N ALA A 66 22.88 -17.58 15.81
CA ALA A 66 23.10 -16.17 15.53
C ALA A 66 23.21 -15.34 16.82
N GLN A 67 24.05 -14.29 16.77
CA GLN A 67 24.31 -13.40 17.90
C GLN A 67 23.99 -11.94 17.53
N PRO A 68 23.44 -11.13 18.45
CA PRO A 68 22.85 -11.57 19.74
C PRO A 68 21.64 -12.47 19.53
N PRO A 69 21.26 -13.31 20.49
CA PRO A 69 20.04 -14.09 20.43
C PRO A 69 18.82 -13.17 20.32
N GLN A 70 18.00 -13.37 19.31
CA GLN A 70 16.80 -12.56 19.10
C GLN A 70 15.62 -13.42 18.63
N GLU A 71 14.42 -13.01 19.01
CA GLU A 71 13.19 -13.55 18.46
C GLU A 71 12.96 -13.02 17.02
N PRO A 72 12.24 -13.77 16.18
CA PRO A 72 11.85 -13.28 14.87
C PRO A 72 11.09 -11.95 14.98
N LEU A 73 11.47 -10.98 14.16
CA LEU A 73 10.77 -9.71 14.05
C LEU A 73 10.02 -9.61 12.74
N ALA A 74 8.76 -9.21 12.81
CA ALA A 74 7.97 -8.93 11.62
C ALA A 74 7.63 -7.44 11.50
N LEU A 75 7.57 -6.96 10.25
CA LEU A 75 7.25 -5.60 9.85
C LEU A 75 6.10 -5.64 8.86
N VAL A 76 5.09 -4.80 9.04
CA VAL A 76 4.00 -4.66 8.04
C VAL A 76 4.16 -3.37 7.28
N PHE A 77 4.37 -3.48 5.98
CA PHE A 77 4.55 -2.36 5.07
C PHE A 77 3.24 -1.99 4.37
N ARG A 78 3.02 -0.69 4.23
CA ARG A 78 2.03 -0.10 3.33
C ARG A 78 2.77 0.80 2.35
N PHE A 79 2.68 0.50 1.07
CA PHE A 79 3.55 1.11 0.05
C PHE A 79 3.20 2.56 -0.31
N GLY A 80 2.06 3.07 0.17
CA GLY A 80 1.62 4.41 -0.20
C GLY A 80 1.40 4.53 -1.71
N MET A 81 2.16 5.39 -2.37
CA MET A 81 2.03 5.64 -3.81
C MET A 81 3.22 5.17 -4.64
N SER A 82 4.39 5.05 -4.06
CA SER A 82 5.65 4.76 -4.76
C SER A 82 6.56 3.77 -4.05
N GLY A 83 6.10 3.16 -2.96
CA GLY A 83 6.87 2.16 -2.24
C GLY A 83 7.14 0.92 -3.08
N SER A 84 8.36 0.39 -2.99
CA SER A 84 8.80 -0.83 -3.65
C SER A 84 9.98 -1.46 -2.92
N PHE A 85 10.24 -2.74 -3.18
CA PHE A 85 11.47 -3.40 -2.74
C PHE A 85 12.43 -3.58 -3.91
N GLN A 86 13.73 -3.40 -3.65
CA GLN A 86 14.82 -3.63 -4.60
C GLN A 86 15.95 -4.37 -3.90
N LEU A 87 16.55 -5.36 -4.57
CA LEU A 87 17.79 -6.01 -4.13
C LEU A 87 18.91 -5.51 -5.03
N VAL A 88 19.90 -4.84 -4.45
CA VAL A 88 20.95 -4.14 -5.18
C VAL A 88 22.33 -4.42 -4.56
N PRO A 89 23.44 -4.22 -5.29
CA PRO A 89 24.78 -4.20 -4.69
C PRO A 89 24.85 -3.17 -3.55
N ARG A 90 25.53 -3.52 -2.46
CA ARG A 90 25.65 -2.68 -1.24
C ARG A 90 26.23 -1.29 -1.50
N ASP A 91 27.10 -1.18 -2.49
CA ASP A 91 27.76 0.06 -2.93
C ASP A 91 26.93 0.88 -3.95
N MET A 92 25.80 0.33 -4.42
CA MET A 92 24.91 0.96 -5.39
C MET A 92 23.50 1.19 -4.83
N LEU A 93 23.41 1.72 -3.62
CA LEU A 93 22.11 1.98 -2.99
C LEU A 93 21.28 2.99 -3.80
N PRO A 94 20.01 2.68 -4.10
CA PRO A 94 19.18 3.58 -4.87
C PRO A 94 18.84 4.84 -4.05
N PRO A 95 18.60 5.97 -4.72
CA PRO A 95 17.99 7.13 -4.08
C PRO A 95 16.68 6.72 -3.41
N HIS A 96 16.37 7.33 -2.25
CA HIS A 96 15.13 7.05 -1.50
C HIS A 96 15.00 5.64 -0.91
N ALA A 97 16.12 4.91 -0.71
CA ALA A 97 16.17 3.70 0.09
C ALA A 97 15.99 4.06 1.58
N HIS A 98 14.77 3.94 2.09
CA HIS A 98 14.40 4.40 3.43
C HIS A 98 14.58 3.34 4.52
N LEU A 99 14.63 2.07 4.17
CA LEU A 99 14.99 0.96 5.05
C LEU A 99 15.87 -0.01 4.26
N ARG A 100 16.93 -0.55 4.91
CA ARG A 100 17.97 -1.34 4.27
C ARG A 100 18.34 -2.53 5.12
N PHE A 101 18.46 -3.69 4.48
CA PHE A 101 18.86 -4.96 5.08
C PHE A 101 20.06 -5.47 4.30
N TYR A 102 21.18 -5.72 4.96
CA TYR A 102 22.42 -6.10 4.29
C TYR A 102 22.70 -7.59 4.41
N THR A 103 23.22 -8.20 3.35
CA THR A 103 23.68 -9.58 3.38
C THR A 103 24.95 -9.73 4.24
N ALA A 104 25.04 -10.88 4.95
CA ALA A 104 26.20 -11.24 5.77
C ALA A 104 27.31 -11.89 4.93
N PRO A 105 28.60 -11.71 5.30
CA PRO A 105 29.68 -12.50 4.74
C PRO A 105 29.51 -14.02 5.07
N PRO A 106 30.04 -14.95 4.23
CA PRO A 106 30.80 -14.76 3.01
C PRO A 106 29.97 -14.57 1.73
N GLY A 107 28.66 -14.35 1.83
CA GLY A 107 27.77 -14.19 0.70
C GLY A 107 28.03 -12.93 -0.15
N PRO A 108 27.26 -12.75 -1.23
CA PRO A 108 27.35 -11.57 -2.09
C PRO A 108 27.02 -10.30 -1.29
N ARG A 109 27.71 -9.20 -1.57
CA ARG A 109 27.51 -7.91 -0.90
C ARG A 109 26.28 -7.17 -1.45
N LEU A 110 25.09 -7.55 -0.98
CA LEU A 110 23.81 -7.00 -1.44
C LEU A 110 23.08 -6.25 -0.31
N ALA A 111 22.11 -5.45 -0.70
CA ALA A 111 21.17 -4.80 0.18
C ALA A 111 19.74 -4.93 -0.36
N LEU A 112 18.83 -5.45 0.45
CA LEU A 112 17.41 -5.33 0.22
C LEU A 112 16.95 -3.96 0.73
N CYS A 113 16.36 -3.17 -0.16
CA CYS A 113 15.98 -1.79 0.12
C CYS A 113 14.47 -1.59 -0.04
N PHE A 114 13.83 -0.96 0.94
CA PHE A 114 12.52 -0.35 0.75
C PHE A 114 12.71 1.06 0.20
N VAL A 115 12.31 1.24 -1.07
CA VAL A 115 12.49 2.48 -1.82
C VAL A 115 11.15 3.19 -1.97
N ASP A 116 11.08 4.47 -1.61
CA ASP A 116 9.85 5.27 -1.72
C ASP A 116 10.14 6.74 -1.99
N ILE A 117 10.02 7.15 -3.24
CA ILE A 117 10.29 8.52 -3.71
C ILE A 117 9.36 9.54 -3.04
N ARG A 118 8.09 9.19 -2.87
CA ARG A 118 7.06 10.10 -2.34
C ARG A 118 6.99 10.12 -0.82
N ARG A 119 7.59 9.14 -0.13
CA ARG A 119 7.61 9.00 1.33
C ARG A 119 6.20 8.93 1.96
N PHE A 120 5.25 8.32 1.25
CA PHE A 120 3.90 8.03 1.76
C PHE A 120 3.77 6.60 2.28
N GLY A 121 4.75 5.76 1.97
CA GLY A 121 4.86 4.42 2.50
C GLY A 121 5.31 4.45 3.96
N HIS A 122 4.87 3.46 4.69
CA HIS A 122 5.26 3.29 6.08
C HIS A 122 5.28 1.82 6.47
N TRP A 123 5.92 1.54 7.60
CA TRP A 123 5.95 0.23 8.22
C TRP A 123 5.63 0.34 9.70
N ASP A 124 4.97 -0.69 10.20
CA ASP A 124 4.69 -0.91 11.61
C ASP A 124 5.45 -2.13 12.11
N LEU A 125 5.86 -2.10 13.37
CA LEU A 125 6.50 -3.23 14.05
C LEU A 125 5.42 -4.21 14.54
N GLY A 126 5.80 -5.48 14.74
CA GLY A 126 4.96 -6.50 15.36
C GLY A 126 4.25 -7.45 14.38
N GLY A 127 4.23 -7.17 13.09
CA GLY A 127 3.75 -8.09 12.08
C GLY A 127 2.24 -8.30 12.00
N GLU A 128 1.45 -7.58 12.79
CA GLU A 128 -0.01 -7.67 12.75
C GLU A 128 -0.59 -6.88 11.57
N TRP A 129 -1.50 -7.51 10.84
CA TRP A 129 -2.28 -6.84 9.82
C TRP A 129 -3.11 -5.71 10.44
N GLN A 130 -3.27 -4.60 9.73
CA GLN A 130 -4.04 -3.46 10.24
C GLN A 130 -5.46 -3.92 10.65
N PRO A 131 -5.86 -3.67 11.90
CA PRO A 131 -7.20 -4.01 12.37
C PRO A 131 -8.31 -3.40 11.50
N GLY A 132 -9.40 -4.14 11.32
CA GLY A 132 -10.53 -3.68 10.53
C GLY A 132 -10.39 -3.85 9.02
N ARG A 133 -9.27 -4.31 8.48
CA ARG A 133 -9.20 -4.73 7.08
C ARG A 133 -9.89 -6.08 6.89
N GLY A 134 -10.72 -6.16 5.85
CA GLY A 134 -11.40 -7.39 5.47
C GLY A 134 -10.47 -8.42 4.81
N PRO A 135 -11.04 -9.58 4.43
CA PRO A 135 -10.33 -10.59 3.69
C PRO A 135 -9.77 -10.07 2.35
N CYS A 136 -8.63 -10.62 1.95
CA CYS A 136 -7.95 -10.23 0.72
C CYS A 136 -8.71 -10.72 -0.51
N VAL A 137 -9.00 -9.82 -1.44
CA VAL A 137 -9.72 -10.17 -2.69
C VAL A 137 -8.97 -11.18 -3.55
N LEU A 138 -7.63 -11.24 -3.45
CA LEU A 138 -6.78 -12.10 -4.25
C LEU A 138 -6.57 -13.49 -3.63
N LEU A 139 -6.36 -13.56 -2.31
CA LEU A 139 -5.91 -14.77 -1.63
C LEU A 139 -7.00 -15.43 -0.75
N GLU A 140 -8.03 -14.67 -0.36
CA GLU A 140 -9.08 -15.11 0.57
C GLU A 140 -10.46 -14.92 -0.06
N TYR A 141 -10.65 -15.44 -1.29
CA TYR A 141 -11.84 -15.14 -2.11
C TYR A 141 -13.17 -15.51 -1.43
N GLU A 142 -13.27 -16.69 -0.87
CA GLU A 142 -14.53 -17.14 -0.25
C GLU A 142 -14.90 -16.30 0.97
N GLN A 143 -13.91 -16.03 1.83
CA GLN A 143 -14.08 -15.14 2.99
C GLN A 143 -14.39 -13.70 2.57
N PHE A 144 -13.73 -13.20 1.50
CA PHE A 144 -14.01 -11.90 0.93
C PHE A 144 -15.45 -11.81 0.46
N ARG A 145 -15.91 -12.77 -0.31
CA ARG A 145 -17.27 -12.82 -0.84
C ARG A 145 -18.30 -12.87 0.29
N GLU A 146 -18.09 -13.73 1.24
CA GLU A 146 -18.95 -13.89 2.43
C GLU A 146 -19.00 -12.58 3.24
N ASN A 147 -17.85 -11.97 3.53
CA ASN A 147 -17.76 -10.72 4.27
C ASN A 147 -18.57 -9.59 3.60
N VAL A 148 -18.52 -9.46 2.28
CA VAL A 148 -19.31 -8.46 1.58
C VAL A 148 -20.80 -8.75 1.69
N LEU A 149 -21.23 -10.00 1.39
CA LEU A 149 -22.64 -10.36 1.32
C LEU A 149 -23.35 -10.40 2.68
N GLN A 150 -22.63 -10.68 3.76
CA GLN A 150 -23.18 -10.64 5.12
C GLN A 150 -23.33 -9.22 5.67
N ASN A 151 -22.59 -8.25 5.14
CA ASN A 151 -22.56 -6.89 5.65
C ASN A 151 -23.28 -5.87 4.76
N LEU A 152 -24.20 -6.28 3.88
CA LEU A 152 -24.87 -5.38 2.95
C LEU A 152 -25.66 -4.27 3.64
N ALA A 153 -26.00 -4.42 4.92
CA ALA A 153 -26.64 -3.38 5.73
C ALA A 153 -25.67 -2.25 6.16
N ASP A 154 -24.34 -2.42 6.00
CA ASP A 154 -23.37 -1.38 6.36
C ASP A 154 -23.58 -0.12 5.50
N LYS A 155 -23.43 1.06 6.16
CA LYS A 155 -23.58 2.38 5.52
C LYS A 155 -22.57 2.63 4.39
N ALA A 156 -21.47 1.86 4.32
CA ALA A 156 -20.54 1.92 3.20
C ALA A 156 -21.21 1.61 1.87
N PHE A 157 -22.23 0.75 1.87
CA PHE A 157 -22.96 0.34 0.67
C PHE A 157 -24.12 1.28 0.28
N ASP A 158 -24.37 2.31 1.05
CA ASP A 158 -25.26 3.43 0.64
C ASP A 158 -24.56 4.45 -0.26
N ARG A 159 -23.25 4.30 -0.44
CA ARG A 159 -22.40 5.14 -1.28
C ARG A 159 -22.37 4.65 -2.73
N PRO A 160 -21.81 5.47 -3.66
CA PRO A 160 -21.49 5.01 -5.01
C PRO A 160 -20.63 3.75 -5.01
N ILE A 161 -20.87 2.83 -5.92
CA ILE A 161 -20.11 1.57 -6.01
C ILE A 161 -18.61 1.82 -6.21
N CYS A 162 -18.22 2.85 -6.97
CA CYS A 162 -16.81 3.21 -7.13
C CYS A 162 -16.14 3.63 -5.83
N GLU A 163 -16.86 4.20 -4.87
CA GLU A 163 -16.32 4.54 -3.54
C GLU A 163 -16.32 3.33 -2.61
N ALA A 164 -17.38 2.52 -2.63
CA ALA A 164 -17.47 1.30 -1.82
C ALA A 164 -16.34 0.31 -2.15
N LEU A 165 -15.98 0.15 -3.43
CA LEU A 165 -14.86 -0.69 -3.89
C LEU A 165 -13.49 -0.27 -3.32
N LEU A 166 -13.35 0.93 -2.79
CA LEU A 166 -12.12 1.38 -2.14
C LEU A 166 -12.10 1.18 -0.62
N ASP A 167 -13.20 0.72 -0.04
CA ASP A 167 -13.28 0.44 1.38
C ASP A 167 -12.58 -0.89 1.70
N GLN A 168 -11.41 -0.81 2.31
CA GLN A 168 -10.57 -1.98 2.57
C GLN A 168 -11.15 -2.92 3.65
N ARG A 169 -12.22 -2.54 4.35
CA ARG A 169 -12.97 -3.43 5.24
C ARG A 169 -13.72 -4.53 4.47
N PHE A 170 -14.05 -4.24 3.20
CA PHE A 170 -14.83 -5.13 2.34
C PHE A 170 -14.06 -5.57 1.09
N PHE A 171 -13.29 -4.65 0.48
CA PHE A 171 -12.59 -4.88 -0.79
C PHE A 171 -11.06 -4.72 -0.60
N ASN A 172 -10.51 -5.48 0.34
CA ASN A 172 -9.09 -5.38 0.69
C ASN A 172 -8.20 -5.82 -0.48
N GLY A 173 -7.52 -4.84 -1.06
CA GLY A 173 -6.67 -5.00 -2.25
C GLY A 173 -7.11 -4.14 -3.43
N ILE A 174 -8.40 -3.83 -3.57
CA ILE A 174 -8.91 -3.01 -4.67
C ILE A 174 -8.48 -1.56 -4.51
N GLY A 175 -7.99 -0.97 -5.60
CA GLY A 175 -7.63 0.44 -5.68
C GLY A 175 -8.21 1.11 -6.91
N ASN A 176 -7.54 2.19 -7.32
CA ASN A 176 -8.14 3.12 -8.27
C ASN A 176 -8.20 2.58 -9.70
N TYR A 177 -7.16 1.84 -10.15
CA TYR A 177 -7.21 1.24 -11.48
C TYR A 177 -8.07 -0.02 -11.50
N LEU A 178 -7.98 -0.87 -10.47
CA LEU A 178 -8.80 -2.09 -10.39
C LEU A 178 -10.30 -1.76 -10.39
N ARG A 179 -10.75 -0.79 -9.58
CA ARG A 179 -12.18 -0.41 -9.56
C ARG A 179 -12.67 0.06 -10.93
N ALA A 180 -11.84 0.82 -11.65
CA ALA A 180 -12.21 1.32 -12.98
C ALA A 180 -12.33 0.18 -14.00
N GLU A 181 -11.36 -0.74 -14.03
CA GLU A 181 -11.36 -1.89 -14.94
C GLU A 181 -12.51 -2.86 -14.64
N ILE A 182 -12.79 -3.13 -13.35
CA ILE A 182 -13.87 -4.02 -12.93
C ILE A 182 -15.23 -3.46 -13.33
N LEU A 183 -15.52 -2.21 -13.00
CA LEU A 183 -16.79 -1.57 -13.31
C LEU A 183 -17.00 -1.43 -14.83
N TYR A 184 -15.95 -1.08 -15.56
CA TYR A 184 -15.99 -0.98 -17.02
C TYR A 184 -16.34 -2.33 -17.67
N ARG A 185 -15.74 -3.42 -17.25
CA ARG A 185 -15.99 -4.77 -17.80
C ARG A 185 -17.41 -5.24 -17.57
N LEU A 186 -18.03 -4.85 -16.46
CA LEU A 186 -19.41 -5.15 -16.13
C LEU A 186 -20.41 -4.12 -16.66
N ARG A 187 -19.94 -3.02 -17.25
CA ARG A 187 -20.76 -1.89 -17.70
C ARG A 187 -21.62 -1.31 -16.57
N ILE A 188 -21.09 -1.31 -15.34
CA ILE A 188 -21.74 -0.73 -14.17
C ILE A 188 -21.38 0.74 -14.09
N PRO A 189 -22.37 1.66 -14.05
CA PRO A 189 -22.11 3.08 -13.81
C PRO A 189 -21.39 3.29 -12.48
N PRO A 190 -20.26 4.05 -12.43
CA PRO A 190 -19.45 4.15 -11.22
C PRO A 190 -20.17 4.79 -10.04
N PHE A 191 -21.13 5.63 -10.30
CA PHE A 191 -21.93 6.30 -9.28
C PHE A 191 -23.33 5.66 -9.10
N GLU A 192 -23.48 4.38 -9.44
CA GLU A 192 -24.63 3.57 -9.03
C GLU A 192 -24.51 3.25 -7.54
N LYS A 193 -25.65 3.10 -6.83
CA LYS A 193 -25.66 2.77 -5.40
C LYS A 193 -25.07 1.37 -5.19
N ALA A 194 -24.04 1.25 -4.34
CA ALA A 194 -23.35 -0.02 -4.13
C ALA A 194 -24.29 -1.11 -3.61
N ARG A 195 -25.21 -0.79 -2.69
CA ARG A 195 -26.20 -1.73 -2.16
C ARG A 195 -27.04 -2.35 -3.28
N THR A 196 -27.57 -1.54 -4.20
CA THR A 196 -28.37 -2.02 -5.33
C THR A 196 -27.61 -3.01 -6.20
N VAL A 197 -26.34 -2.71 -6.50
CA VAL A 197 -25.47 -3.60 -7.29
C VAL A 197 -25.22 -4.92 -6.57
N LEU A 198 -24.95 -4.87 -5.25
CA LEU A 198 -24.55 -6.04 -4.47
C LEU A 198 -25.73 -6.92 -4.04
N GLU A 199 -26.90 -6.35 -3.71
CA GLU A 199 -28.11 -7.11 -3.38
C GLU A 199 -28.58 -7.96 -4.56
N ALA A 200 -28.39 -7.48 -5.79
CA ALA A 200 -28.68 -8.28 -7.00
C ALA A 200 -27.84 -9.55 -7.06
N LEU A 201 -26.69 -9.63 -6.39
CA LEU A 201 -25.85 -10.82 -6.35
C LEU A 201 -26.36 -11.88 -5.38
N GLN A 202 -27.06 -11.50 -4.32
CA GLN A 202 -27.69 -12.46 -3.38
C GLN A 202 -28.75 -13.31 -4.06
N GLN A 203 -29.42 -12.76 -5.07
CA GLN A 203 -30.50 -13.42 -5.80
C GLN A 203 -29.97 -14.34 -6.92
N ARG A 204 -28.68 -14.22 -7.29
CA ARG A 204 -28.00 -15.06 -8.30
C ARG A 204 -27.65 -16.43 -7.73
N ARG A 205 -28.63 -17.25 -7.38
CA ARG A 205 -28.39 -18.66 -7.06
C ARG A 205 -28.32 -19.45 -8.36
N PRO A 206 -27.25 -20.23 -8.62
CA PRO A 206 -27.25 -21.14 -9.77
C PRO A 206 -28.41 -22.12 -9.62
N SER A 207 -29.15 -22.34 -10.70
CA SER A 207 -30.27 -23.29 -10.70
C SER A 207 -29.83 -24.62 -10.13
N PRO A 208 -30.60 -25.22 -9.21
CA PRO A 208 -30.28 -26.54 -8.65
C PRO A 208 -30.14 -27.62 -9.74
N ALA A 209 -30.85 -27.46 -10.86
CA ALA A 209 -30.89 -28.42 -11.96
C ALA A 209 -29.58 -28.42 -12.82
N LEU A 210 -28.65 -27.48 -12.65
CA LEU A 210 -27.41 -27.45 -13.41
C LEU A 210 -26.37 -28.39 -12.78
N THR A 211 -25.68 -29.14 -13.65
CA THR A 211 -24.50 -29.91 -13.27
C THR A 211 -23.37 -28.99 -12.79
N LEU A 212 -22.40 -29.50 -12.06
CA LEU A 212 -21.24 -28.74 -11.58
C LEU A 212 -20.50 -28.07 -12.74
N SER A 213 -20.26 -28.79 -13.84
CA SER A 213 -19.59 -28.27 -15.04
C SER A 213 -20.38 -27.13 -15.69
N GLN A 214 -21.71 -27.24 -15.75
CA GLN A 214 -22.57 -26.18 -16.28
C GLN A 214 -22.56 -24.95 -15.37
N LYS A 215 -22.56 -25.14 -14.04
CA LYS A 215 -22.44 -24.05 -13.06
C LYS A 215 -21.11 -23.31 -13.20
N ILE A 216 -19.99 -24.03 -13.33
CA ILE A 216 -18.66 -23.46 -13.56
C ILE A 216 -18.64 -22.70 -14.87
N ARG A 217 -19.14 -23.28 -15.96
CA ARG A 217 -19.19 -22.64 -17.28
C ARG A 217 -20.03 -21.37 -17.29
N ALA A 218 -21.22 -21.40 -16.69
CA ALA A 218 -22.08 -20.23 -16.55
C ALA A 218 -21.41 -19.10 -15.77
N LYS A 219 -20.70 -19.45 -14.67
CA LYS A 219 -19.93 -18.51 -13.85
C LYS A 219 -18.79 -17.87 -14.64
N LEU A 220 -18.05 -18.63 -15.43
CA LEU A 220 -16.96 -18.14 -16.28
C LEU A 220 -17.48 -17.24 -17.43
N GLN A 221 -18.65 -17.54 -17.98
CA GLN A 221 -19.24 -16.75 -19.06
C GLN A 221 -19.90 -15.46 -18.60
N ASN A 222 -20.37 -15.40 -17.36
CA ASN A 222 -21.06 -14.23 -16.82
C ASN A 222 -20.65 -13.97 -15.36
N PRO A 223 -19.38 -13.58 -15.13
CA PRO A 223 -18.87 -13.32 -13.79
C PRO A 223 -19.60 -12.15 -13.12
N ASP A 224 -19.81 -12.24 -11.83
CA ASP A 224 -20.34 -11.14 -11.04
C ASP A 224 -19.25 -10.17 -10.57
N LEU A 225 -19.65 -9.09 -9.90
CA LEU A 225 -18.73 -8.05 -9.41
C LEU A 225 -17.66 -8.62 -8.48
N LEU A 226 -18.02 -9.52 -7.56
CA LEU A 226 -17.08 -10.07 -6.58
C LEU A 226 -16.12 -11.06 -7.24
N GLU A 227 -16.59 -11.81 -8.24
CA GLU A 227 -15.73 -12.66 -9.06
C GLU A 227 -14.73 -11.86 -9.87
N LEU A 228 -15.15 -10.71 -10.44
CA LEU A 228 -14.23 -9.82 -11.15
C LEU A 228 -13.24 -9.14 -10.22
N CYS A 229 -13.60 -8.79 -8.99
CA CYS A 229 -12.63 -8.29 -8.01
C CYS A 229 -11.46 -9.29 -7.82
N HIS A 230 -11.75 -10.58 -7.82
CA HIS A 230 -10.75 -11.63 -7.71
C HIS A 230 -10.00 -11.89 -9.03
N SER A 231 -10.74 -12.16 -10.12
CA SER A 231 -10.15 -12.59 -11.39
C SER A 231 -9.33 -11.49 -12.06
N VAL A 232 -9.80 -10.24 -12.05
CA VAL A 232 -9.06 -9.10 -12.60
C VAL A 232 -7.77 -8.85 -11.81
N SER A 233 -7.82 -9.00 -10.48
CA SER A 233 -6.61 -8.93 -9.65
C SER A 233 -5.61 -10.04 -9.99
N LYS A 234 -6.08 -11.27 -10.27
CA LYS A 234 -5.23 -12.40 -10.73
C LYS A 234 -4.62 -12.14 -12.11
N GLU A 235 -5.38 -11.57 -13.04
CA GLU A 235 -4.84 -11.19 -14.35
C GLU A 235 -3.63 -10.26 -14.22
N VAL A 236 -3.72 -9.24 -13.34
CA VAL A 236 -2.60 -8.31 -13.11
C VAL A 236 -1.38 -9.03 -12.52
N VAL A 237 -1.58 -9.97 -11.60
CA VAL A 237 -0.48 -10.80 -11.07
C VAL A 237 0.16 -11.64 -12.19
N GLN A 238 -0.63 -12.23 -13.09
CA GLN A 238 -0.13 -13.03 -14.21
C GLN A 238 0.67 -12.20 -15.22
N LEU A 239 0.32 -10.91 -15.38
CA LEU A 239 1.06 -9.97 -16.23
C LEU A 239 2.36 -9.45 -15.61
N GLY A 240 2.67 -9.81 -14.35
CA GLY A 240 3.80 -9.22 -13.63
C GLY A 240 3.51 -7.84 -13.02
N GLY A 241 2.26 -7.36 -13.09
CA GLY A 241 1.85 -6.06 -12.53
C GLY A 241 2.45 -4.87 -13.28
N LYS A 242 2.74 -3.79 -12.53
CA LYS A 242 3.40 -2.58 -13.04
C LYS A 242 4.94 -2.69 -13.06
N GLY A 243 5.47 -3.88 -13.15
CA GLY A 243 6.91 -4.12 -13.03
C GLY A 243 7.37 -4.14 -11.57
N TYR A 244 7.46 -5.33 -11.01
CA TYR A 244 8.16 -5.64 -9.78
C TYR A 244 9.21 -6.69 -10.12
N GLY A 245 10.40 -6.24 -10.41
CA GLY A 245 11.54 -7.09 -10.67
C GLY A 245 12.83 -6.28 -10.64
N PRO A 246 13.99 -6.91 -10.51
CA PRO A 246 15.28 -6.23 -10.53
C PRO A 246 15.58 -5.53 -11.87
N GLU A 247 14.89 -5.93 -12.94
CA GLU A 247 15.02 -5.39 -14.29
C GLU A 247 13.69 -4.78 -14.73
N ILE A 248 13.31 -3.64 -14.13
CA ILE A 248 12.12 -2.88 -14.56
C ILE A 248 12.46 -2.19 -15.88
N GLY A 249 12.21 -2.89 -16.98
CA GLY A 249 12.28 -2.32 -18.33
C GLY A 249 11.00 -1.60 -18.72
N GLU A 250 11.06 -0.76 -19.75
CA GLU A 250 9.85 -0.13 -20.33
C GLU A 250 8.87 -1.18 -20.88
N GLU A 251 9.35 -2.38 -21.20
CA GLU A 251 8.56 -3.51 -21.72
C GLU A 251 7.54 -4.04 -20.70
N ASP A 252 7.88 -4.11 -19.43
CA ASP A 252 6.96 -4.56 -18.35
C ASP A 252 5.77 -3.59 -18.19
N PHE A 253 6.02 -2.29 -18.39
CA PHE A 253 4.95 -1.31 -18.45
C PHE A 253 4.10 -1.41 -19.71
N ALA A 254 4.63 -1.94 -20.81
CA ALA A 254 3.88 -2.06 -22.05
C ALA A 254 2.76 -3.09 -21.93
N ALA A 255 3.02 -4.26 -21.36
CA ALA A 255 2.03 -5.30 -21.12
C ALA A 255 0.89 -4.81 -20.21
N PHE A 256 1.22 -4.14 -19.09
CA PHE A 256 0.23 -3.57 -18.20
C PHE A 256 -0.57 -2.44 -18.87
N ARG A 257 0.07 -1.56 -19.66
CA ARG A 257 -0.64 -0.50 -20.40
C ARG A 257 -1.58 -1.07 -21.45
N ALA A 258 -1.16 -2.13 -22.16
CA ALA A 258 -1.99 -2.81 -23.14
C ALA A 258 -3.19 -3.53 -22.51
N TRP A 259 -3.05 -3.98 -21.25
CA TRP A 259 -4.11 -4.62 -20.51
C TRP A 259 -5.19 -3.63 -20.05
N LEU A 260 -4.83 -2.37 -19.77
CA LEU A 260 -5.78 -1.33 -19.35
C LEU A 260 -6.77 -1.03 -20.46
N ARG A 261 -8.07 -1.06 -20.13
CA ARG A 261 -9.18 -0.76 -21.06
C ARG A 261 -9.92 0.53 -20.70
N CYS A 262 -9.87 0.93 -19.46
CA CYS A 262 -10.62 2.07 -18.93
C CYS A 262 -9.72 3.08 -18.20
N TYR A 263 -8.91 2.63 -17.25
CA TYR A 263 -8.14 3.51 -16.39
C TYR A 263 -7.14 4.39 -17.16
N GLY A 264 -7.43 5.68 -17.25
CA GLY A 264 -6.57 6.66 -17.94
C GLY A 264 -6.53 6.51 -19.47
N MET A 265 -7.39 5.68 -20.06
CA MET A 265 -7.41 5.44 -21.52
C MET A 265 -8.03 6.61 -22.27
N PRO A 266 -7.57 6.85 -23.53
CA PRO A 266 -8.18 7.84 -24.41
C PRO A 266 -9.66 7.53 -24.67
N GLY A 267 -10.50 8.57 -24.74
CA GLY A 267 -11.93 8.43 -25.00
C GLY A 267 -12.79 8.12 -23.79
N MET A 268 -12.19 7.77 -22.64
CA MET A 268 -12.92 7.57 -21.39
C MET A 268 -13.26 8.91 -20.72
N SER A 269 -14.44 8.96 -20.11
CA SER A 269 -14.87 10.04 -19.22
C SER A 269 -14.24 9.88 -17.85
N SER A 270 -14.11 10.98 -17.10
CA SER A 270 -13.63 10.92 -15.73
C SER A 270 -14.35 11.92 -14.84
N LEU A 271 -14.58 11.52 -13.60
CA LEU A 271 -15.13 12.36 -12.51
C LEU A 271 -14.29 12.14 -11.25
N GLN A 272 -14.39 13.07 -10.31
CA GLN A 272 -13.81 12.88 -8.99
C GLN A 272 -14.87 12.33 -8.02
N ASP A 273 -14.46 11.33 -7.23
CA ASP A 273 -15.26 10.88 -6.10
C ASP A 273 -15.19 11.92 -4.96
N ARG A 274 -15.99 11.73 -3.90
CA ARG A 274 -16.04 12.67 -2.76
C ARG A 274 -14.69 12.83 -2.02
N HIS A 275 -13.72 11.94 -2.26
CA HIS A 275 -12.36 12.01 -1.70
C HIS A 275 -11.35 12.63 -2.69
N GLY A 276 -11.83 13.20 -3.81
CA GLY A 276 -11.00 13.82 -4.83
C GLY A 276 -10.20 12.83 -5.69
N ARG A 277 -10.55 11.53 -5.68
CA ARG A 277 -9.90 10.52 -6.51
C ARG A 277 -10.64 10.38 -7.83
N THR A 278 -9.90 10.42 -8.93
CA THR A 278 -10.47 10.30 -10.27
C THR A 278 -10.93 8.87 -10.54
N ILE A 279 -12.20 8.69 -10.91
CA ILE A 279 -12.74 7.46 -11.48
C ILE A 279 -12.91 7.64 -13.00
N TRP A 280 -12.42 6.67 -13.76
CA TRP A 280 -12.54 6.59 -15.20
C TRP A 280 -13.69 5.65 -15.58
N PHE A 281 -14.46 5.98 -16.61
CA PHE A 281 -15.63 5.21 -17.03
C PHE A 281 -16.03 5.54 -18.47
N GLN A 282 -16.94 4.74 -19.03
CA GLN A 282 -17.57 4.98 -20.31
C GLN A 282 -19.09 5.07 -20.12
N GLY A 283 -19.75 5.98 -20.82
CA GLY A 283 -21.20 6.14 -20.78
C GLY A 283 -21.70 6.97 -19.61
N ASP A 284 -22.87 6.58 -19.07
CA ASP A 284 -23.53 7.26 -17.95
C ASP A 284 -22.73 7.06 -16.64
N PRO A 285 -22.47 8.13 -15.89
CA PRO A 285 -21.83 8.01 -14.59
C PRO A 285 -22.70 7.39 -13.50
N GLY A 286 -24.01 7.41 -13.60
CA GLY A 286 -24.97 6.91 -12.62
C GLY A 286 -25.63 8.00 -11.75
N PRO A 287 -26.69 7.62 -11.00
CA PRO A 287 -27.58 8.57 -10.32
C PRO A 287 -26.95 9.34 -9.16
N LEU A 288 -25.89 8.80 -8.53
CA LEU A 288 -25.19 9.44 -7.43
C LEU A 288 -23.98 10.27 -7.89
N ALA A 289 -23.86 10.56 -9.19
CA ALA A 289 -22.78 11.38 -9.72
C ALA A 289 -22.79 12.80 -9.13
N PRO A 290 -21.62 13.41 -8.87
CA PRO A 290 -21.52 14.77 -8.35
C PRO A 290 -22.21 15.77 -9.28
N LYS A 291 -23.15 16.55 -8.77
CA LYS A 291 -23.81 17.62 -9.53
C LYS A 291 -22.80 18.76 -9.76
N GLY A 292 -22.51 19.04 -11.03
CA GLY A 292 -21.60 20.14 -11.42
C GLY A 292 -20.16 19.74 -11.70
N GLY A 293 -19.82 18.46 -11.65
CA GLY A 293 -18.51 17.96 -12.08
C GLY A 293 -18.35 18.08 -13.60
N LYS A 294 -17.40 18.90 -14.07
CA LYS A 294 -17.03 18.92 -15.50
C LYS A 294 -16.40 17.58 -15.84
N SER A 295 -17.09 16.78 -16.64
CA SER A 295 -16.50 15.57 -17.23
C SER A 295 -15.38 15.98 -18.17
N HIS A 296 -14.15 15.59 -17.86
CA HIS A 296 -13.01 15.80 -18.74
C HIS A 296 -12.83 14.57 -19.65
N LYS A 297 -13.18 14.71 -20.93
CA LYS A 297 -12.78 13.70 -21.93
C LYS A 297 -11.32 13.93 -22.30
N LYS A 298 -10.49 12.91 -22.14
CA LYS A 298 -9.11 12.93 -22.61
C LYS A 298 -9.13 12.87 -24.13
N LYS A 299 -8.81 14.00 -24.80
CA LYS A 299 -8.68 14.06 -26.25
C LYS A 299 -7.57 13.10 -26.70
N SER A 300 -7.85 12.25 -27.69
CA SER A 300 -6.82 11.50 -28.40
C SER A 300 -5.89 12.51 -29.09
N LYS A 301 -4.60 12.50 -28.77
CA LYS A 301 -3.60 13.11 -29.65
C LYS A 301 -3.52 12.20 -30.87
N GLY A 302 -4.10 12.65 -31.96
CA GLY A 302 -3.91 12.01 -33.27
C GLY A 302 -2.43 12.04 -33.60
N LEU A 303 -1.91 10.89 -34.02
CA LEU A 303 -0.64 10.80 -34.73
C LEU A 303 -0.82 11.58 -36.05
N GLN A 304 -0.31 12.79 -36.11
CA GLN A 304 -0.02 13.42 -37.38
C GLN A 304 1.35 12.94 -37.83
N GLN A 305 1.34 12.11 -38.88
CA GLN A 305 2.48 11.89 -39.76
C GLN A 305 2.84 13.22 -40.39
N GLY A 306 4.11 13.59 -40.26
CA GLY A 306 4.65 14.73 -40.97
C GLY A 306 4.91 14.43 -42.42
N PRO A 307 5.05 15.45 -43.28
CA PRO A 307 6.01 15.36 -44.35
C PRO A 307 7.16 16.38 -44.20
N GLU A 308 8.22 15.96 -44.83
CA GLU A 308 9.56 16.48 -44.98
C GLU A 308 9.73 17.94 -45.33
N ASP A 309 10.86 18.44 -44.82
CA ASP A 309 11.83 19.32 -45.49
C ASP A 309 11.46 20.78 -45.82
N ARG A 310 12.13 21.71 -45.13
CA ARG A 310 12.92 22.82 -45.73
C ARG A 310 13.46 23.83 -44.75
N THR A 311 14.82 23.94 -44.80
CA THR A 311 15.69 25.14 -44.69
C THR A 311 15.55 26.11 -43.54
N GLU A 312 16.69 26.29 -42.97
CA GLU A 312 17.18 27.26 -41.97
C GLU A 312 16.78 28.69 -42.23
N ASP A 313 16.43 29.43 -41.14
CA ASP A 313 16.78 30.83 -40.90
C ASP A 313 16.75 31.16 -39.39
N PRO A 314 17.62 32.04 -38.88
CA PRO A 314 17.93 32.16 -37.46
C PRO A 314 16.95 33.07 -36.70
N PRO A 315 16.85 32.94 -35.36
CA PRO A 315 15.87 33.64 -34.55
C PRO A 315 16.30 35.06 -34.19
N PRO A 316 15.33 36.01 -34.08
CA PRO A 316 15.60 37.36 -33.58
C PRO A 316 15.63 37.45 -32.04
N PRO A 317 16.24 38.50 -31.46
CA PRO A 317 16.67 38.52 -30.07
C PRO A 317 15.57 38.81 -29.06
N SER A 318 15.77 38.23 -27.87
CA SER A 318 14.96 38.33 -26.67
C SER A 318 14.75 39.78 -26.16
N LYS A 319 13.49 40.10 -25.83
CA LYS A 319 13.15 41.30 -25.04
C LYS A 319 12.90 40.91 -23.58
N ALA A 320 13.63 41.60 -22.70
CA ALA A 320 13.51 41.51 -21.25
C ALA A 320 12.17 42.12 -20.73
N PRO A 321 11.64 41.67 -19.61
CA PRO A 321 10.43 42.25 -19.02
C PRO A 321 10.78 43.44 -18.12
N SER A 322 10.09 44.57 -18.36
CA SER A 322 10.16 45.82 -17.62
C SER A 322 9.48 45.69 -16.24
N ARG A 323 10.21 46.15 -15.23
CA ARG A 323 9.72 46.39 -13.86
C ARG A 323 8.81 47.63 -13.86
N THR A 324 7.59 47.53 -13.36
CA THR A 324 6.81 48.69 -12.88
C THR A 324 6.78 48.69 -11.34
N ARG A 325 7.45 49.71 -10.82
CA ARG A 325 7.40 50.20 -9.44
C ARG A 325 6.03 50.81 -9.17
N ARG A 326 5.45 50.56 -8.00
CA ARG A 326 4.52 51.50 -7.36
C ARG A 326 4.88 51.70 -5.89
N ALA A 327 5.03 53.01 -5.56
CA ALA A 327 5.61 53.60 -4.37
C ALA A 327 4.67 53.58 -3.16
N ARG A 328 5.26 53.41 -2.00
CA ARG A 328 5.41 54.28 -0.80
C ARG A 328 4.15 54.88 -0.18
N ARG A 329 3.96 54.56 1.10
CA ARG A 329 3.69 55.47 2.28
C ARG A 329 3.60 54.51 3.48
N GLY A 330 4.24 54.70 4.64
CA GLY A 330 4.95 55.74 5.32
C GLY A 330 5.12 55.29 6.76
N LEU A 331 6.33 55.40 7.29
CA LEU A 331 6.72 55.25 8.69
C LEU A 331 6.35 56.54 9.49
N PRO A 332 6.31 56.52 10.83
CA PRO A 332 7.49 56.77 11.64
C PRO A 332 7.62 55.84 12.87
N GLU A 333 8.83 55.33 13.23
CA GLU A 333 9.82 55.89 14.19
C GLU A 333 9.24 56.18 15.59
N GLN A 334 9.78 55.67 16.62
CA GLN A 334 10.98 55.75 17.47
C GLN A 334 10.63 55.01 18.76
N THR A 335 11.43 54.51 19.66
CA THR A 335 12.83 54.67 20.07
C THR A 335 13.10 53.72 21.27
N THR A 336 14.36 53.23 21.30
CA THR A 336 15.26 53.06 22.46
C THR A 336 14.94 52.05 23.58
N ALA A 337 15.73 51.01 23.66
CA ALA A 337 16.89 50.78 24.56
C ALA A 337 16.58 50.49 26.04
N GLN A 338 17.02 49.34 26.51
CA GLN A 338 18.06 49.11 27.53
C GLN A 338 17.86 47.78 28.27
N GLN A 339 18.88 46.96 28.16
CA GLN A 339 19.24 46.02 29.24
C GLN A 339 19.75 46.78 30.46
N PRO A 340 19.79 46.27 31.70
CA PRO A 340 20.76 45.25 32.04
C PRO A 340 20.42 44.30 33.22
N LYS A 341 21.15 43.17 33.27
CA LYS A 341 21.85 42.51 34.40
C LYS A 341 21.20 42.33 35.76
N GLY A 342 21.39 41.12 36.29
CA GLY A 342 21.56 40.86 37.72
C GLY A 342 21.01 39.53 38.15
N THR A 343 21.83 38.51 38.15
CA THR A 343 22.44 37.72 39.23
C THR A 343 21.53 37.16 40.33
N SER A 344 21.74 35.87 40.54
CA SER A 344 21.99 35.21 41.84
C SER A 344 20.96 34.23 42.37
N LEU A 345 21.32 32.95 42.31
CA LEU A 345 21.61 31.99 43.38
C LEU A 345 20.45 31.37 44.21
N GLN A 346 20.58 30.03 44.25
CA GLN A 346 20.32 29.14 45.41
C GLN A 346 18.83 28.74 45.61
N GLN A 347 18.44 27.53 45.88
CA GLN A 347 19.03 26.32 46.46
C GLN A 347 17.97 25.23 46.35
N ASP A 348 18.38 23.99 46.07
CA ASP A 348 17.69 22.77 46.52
C ASP A 348 17.60 22.75 48.06
N PRO A 349 16.68 22.00 48.69
CA PRO A 349 16.98 20.61 48.95
C PRO A 349 15.78 19.64 49.15
N GLU A 350 16.14 18.37 49.09
CA GLU A 350 15.79 17.24 49.96
C GLU A 350 14.47 16.46 49.78
N ALA A 351 14.63 15.20 49.41
CA ALA A 351 13.86 14.03 49.86
C ALA A 351 14.38 13.63 51.28
N PRO A 352 13.85 12.65 52.01
CA PRO A 352 12.77 11.67 51.94
C PRO A 352 11.91 11.63 53.24
N PRO A 353 11.25 10.55 53.78
CA PRO A 353 11.70 9.17 53.92
C PRO A 353 10.63 8.04 53.79
N VAL A 354 11.18 6.87 53.67
CA VAL A 354 10.66 5.52 53.87
C VAL A 354 9.98 5.28 55.22
N THR A 355 8.92 4.47 55.27
CA THR A 355 8.59 3.61 56.40
C THR A 355 8.01 2.27 55.92
N GLU A 356 8.70 1.22 56.37
CA GLU A 356 8.31 -0.18 56.44
C GLU A 356 7.21 -0.44 57.49
N LYS A 357 6.54 -1.58 57.28
CA LYS A 357 6.10 -2.66 58.22
C LYS A 357 4.75 -3.19 57.74
N GLY A 358 4.46 -4.46 57.71
CA GLY A 358 5.08 -5.68 58.17
C GLY A 358 4.06 -6.82 58.13
N ARG A 359 4.60 -8.03 57.86
CA ARG A 359 4.23 -9.32 58.45
C ARG A 359 2.83 -9.93 58.34
N GLY A 360 2.89 -11.18 57.92
CA GLY A 360 2.12 -12.36 58.34
C GLY A 360 1.66 -13.14 57.13
N GLY A 361 2.01 -14.36 56.79
CA GLY A 361 2.41 -15.52 57.56
C GLY A 361 1.44 -16.64 57.32
N GLY A 362 1.93 -17.83 56.92
CA GLY A 362 1.16 -19.10 56.95
C GLY A 362 1.04 -19.79 55.60
N ASN A 363 1.96 -20.64 55.29
CA ASN A 363 2.12 -22.07 55.48
C ASN A 363 1.21 -23.00 54.63
N LEU A 364 1.95 -23.74 53.73
CA LEU A 364 1.96 -25.21 53.56
C LEU A 364 0.62 -25.92 53.30
N VAL A 365 0.58 -26.76 52.24
CA VAL A 365 0.71 -28.22 52.32
C VAL A 365 0.84 -28.80 50.88
N LEU A 366 1.81 -29.69 50.74
CA LEU A 366 2.09 -30.65 49.73
C LEU A 366 0.99 -31.76 49.60
N SER A 367 0.84 -32.33 48.39
CA SER A 367 0.76 -33.79 48.11
C SER A 367 0.58 -33.89 46.57
N ASP A 368 1.52 -34.36 45.84
CA ASP A 368 2.07 -35.71 45.60
C ASP A 368 1.10 -36.69 44.96
N THR A 369 1.68 -37.31 43.93
CA THR A 369 1.40 -38.66 43.32
C THR A 369 0.35 -38.70 42.18
N THR A 370 0.64 -39.15 41.05
CA THR A 370 1.24 -40.27 40.39
C THR A 370 0.59 -40.45 39.01
N ASP A 371 1.43 -40.58 37.98
CA ASP A 371 1.17 -41.38 36.79
C ASP A 371 1.00 -42.85 37.20
N PRO A 372 0.46 -43.75 36.40
CA PRO A 372 0.93 -44.05 35.05
C PRO A 372 -0.07 -44.77 34.09
N LYS A 373 0.36 -44.83 32.78
CA LYS A 373 0.27 -45.96 31.82
C LYS A 373 -1.07 -46.55 31.39
N ASP A 374 -1.24 -46.71 30.16
CA ASP A 374 -1.08 -47.74 29.12
C ASP A 374 -2.36 -48.02 28.32
N GLU A 375 -2.10 -48.24 27.02
CA GLU A 375 -2.71 -49.19 26.08
C GLU A 375 -4.19 -49.02 25.63
N ALA A 376 -4.39 -48.66 24.39
CA ALA A 376 -4.77 -49.51 23.25
C ALA A 376 -4.86 -48.68 21.97
#